data_a97d8fa5b6ec023053d4670ebf16bef4
#
_entry.id   a97d8fa5b6ec023053d4670ebf16bef4
#
_cell.length_a   1.000
_cell.length_b   1.000
_cell.length_c   1.000
_cell.angle_alpha   90.00
_cell.angle_beta   90.00
_cell.angle_gamma   90.00
#
_symmetry.space_group_name_H-M   'P 1'
#
loop_
_entity.id
_entity.type
_entity.pdbx_description
1 polymer ?
#
loop_
_entity_poly.entity_id
_entity_poly.type
_entity_poly.pdbx_seq_one_letter_code
_entity_poly.pdbx_strand_id
1 'polypeptide(L)'
;INITQTTAAHAMSYKLTSLYKVPHGRAAFMCLPRVWNYMLCHTDQSQYYAQEELEKIFNDIAAVLKCSNAKQAVVYLEELEQELFEKDSVNFNVTDAELLSKSVNVTRLKNNPVKLNEDTLHHLYIEIIQRTAK
;
A
#
# COMPACT_ATOMS: atom_id res chain seq x y z
N ILE A 1 -13.15 10.74 -1.80
CA ILE A 1 -12.36 10.68 -1.34
C ILE A 1 -11.74 10.90 -0.11
N ASN A 2 -12.06 11.79 0.54
CA ASN A 2 -11.45 12.05 1.78
C ASN A 2 -11.71 11.01 2.81
N ILE A 3 -12.69 10.19 2.63
CA ILE A 3 -12.93 9.18 3.58
C ILE A 3 -11.79 8.21 3.66
N THR A 4 -11.02 8.11 2.62
CA THR A 4 -9.93 7.15 2.59
C THR A 4 -8.59 7.77 2.86
N GLN A 5 -8.58 9.03 3.21
CA GLN A 5 -7.32 9.75 3.33
C GLN A 5 -6.35 9.17 4.35
N THR A 6 -6.83 8.49 5.35
CA THR A 6 -5.95 7.92 6.36
C THR A 6 -5.91 6.41 6.32
N THR A 7 -5.96 5.86 5.11
CA THR A 7 -5.86 4.41 4.96
C THR A 7 -4.42 3.95 5.14
N ALA A 8 -4.23 2.65 5.05
CA ALA A 8 -2.96 2.01 5.38
C ALA A 8 -1.77 2.54 4.57
N ALA A 9 -1.95 2.77 3.27
CA ALA A 9 -0.83 3.25 2.45
C ALA A 9 -0.31 4.58 2.98
N HIS A 10 -1.21 5.49 3.34
CA HIS A 10 -0.84 6.78 3.88
C HIS A 10 -0.17 6.63 5.24
N ALA A 11 -0.75 5.81 6.13
CA ALA A 11 -0.19 5.60 7.45
C ALA A 11 1.20 4.98 7.39
N MET A 12 1.41 4.05 6.47
CA MET A 12 2.71 3.38 6.31
C MET A 12 3.78 4.29 5.74
N SER A 13 3.39 5.35 5.03
CA SER A 13 4.35 6.22 4.35
C SER A 13 5.13 7.12 5.29
N TYR A 14 4.59 7.45 6.46
CA TYR A 14 5.22 8.45 7.33
C TYR A 14 6.62 8.08 7.77
N LYS A 15 6.82 6.85 8.23
CA LYS A 15 8.14 6.44 8.70
C LYS A 15 9.12 6.25 7.55
N LEU A 16 8.63 5.83 6.40
CA LEU A 16 9.48 5.75 5.21
C LEU A 16 10.04 7.13 4.86
N THR A 17 9.18 8.15 4.93
CA THR A 17 9.62 9.52 4.67
C THR A 17 10.67 9.97 5.67
N SER A 18 10.45 9.73 6.97
CA SER A 18 11.38 10.20 7.98
C SER A 18 12.68 9.39 8.02
N LEU A 19 12.60 8.09 7.79
CA LEU A 19 13.76 7.22 7.88
C LEU A 19 14.67 7.32 6.65
N TYR A 20 14.08 7.34 5.47
CA TYR A 20 14.83 7.32 4.22
C TYR A 20 14.86 8.66 3.51
N LYS A 21 14.18 9.68 4.04
CA LYS A 21 14.15 11.02 3.45
C LYS A 21 13.53 11.06 2.06
N VAL A 22 12.63 10.13 1.75
CA VAL A 22 11.92 10.16 0.48
C VAL A 22 10.72 11.10 0.58
N PRO A 23 10.33 11.76 -0.51
CA PRO A 23 9.13 12.60 -0.49
C PRO A 23 7.90 11.82 -0.10
N HIS A 24 6.98 12.47 0.62
CA HIS A 24 5.81 11.81 1.14
C HIS A 24 4.95 11.15 0.04
N GLY A 25 4.75 11.85 -1.06
CA GLY A 25 3.97 11.30 -2.18
C GLY A 25 4.57 10.02 -2.75
N ARG A 26 5.90 10.00 -2.86
CA ARG A 26 6.59 8.80 -3.34
C ARG A 26 6.45 7.66 -2.33
N ALA A 27 6.62 7.97 -1.03
CA ALA A 27 6.50 6.95 0.01
C ALA A 27 5.10 6.33 0.01
N ALA A 28 4.07 7.15 -0.11
CA ALA A 28 2.70 6.64 -0.17
C ALA A 28 2.48 5.79 -1.42
N PHE A 29 3.03 6.20 -2.55
CA PHE A 29 2.91 5.44 -3.79
C PHE A 29 3.61 4.09 -3.70
N MET A 30 4.76 4.03 -3.01
CA MET A 30 5.45 2.76 -2.80
C MET A 30 4.58 1.76 -2.06
N CYS A 31 3.80 2.24 -1.10
CA CYS A 31 2.99 1.36 -0.26
C CYS A 31 1.67 0.95 -0.93
N LEU A 32 1.11 1.81 -1.76
CA LEU A 32 -0.25 1.62 -2.27
C LEU A 32 -0.46 0.31 -3.03
N PRO A 33 0.36 -0.06 -4.02
CA PRO A 33 0.09 -1.29 -4.75
C PRO A 33 0.11 -2.54 -3.87
N ARG A 34 1.03 -2.60 -2.92
CA ARG A 34 1.14 -3.76 -2.05
C ARG A 34 -0.02 -3.85 -1.06
N VAL A 35 -0.41 -2.71 -0.50
CA VAL A 35 -1.58 -2.67 0.38
C VAL A 35 -2.84 -3.05 -0.39
N TRP A 36 -3.02 -2.50 -1.58
CA TRP A 36 -4.20 -2.81 -2.39
C TRP A 36 -4.23 -4.28 -2.78
N ASN A 37 -3.08 -4.83 -3.17
CA ASN A 37 -3.00 -6.26 -3.50
C ASN A 37 -3.40 -7.12 -2.29
N TYR A 38 -2.93 -6.75 -1.10
CA TYR A 38 -3.31 -7.48 0.11
C TYR A 38 -4.83 -7.43 0.30
N MET A 39 -5.43 -6.26 0.14
CA MET A 39 -6.88 -6.12 0.31
C MET A 39 -7.65 -6.94 -0.74
N LEU A 40 -7.15 -6.99 -1.97
CA LEU A 40 -7.78 -7.80 -3.01
C LEU A 40 -7.80 -9.27 -2.66
N CYS A 41 -6.76 -9.75 -2.00
CA CYS A 41 -6.67 -11.15 -1.61
C CYS A 41 -7.44 -11.47 -0.34
N HIS A 42 -7.92 -10.45 0.38
CA HIS A 42 -8.56 -10.61 1.68
C HIS A 42 -9.88 -9.84 1.77
N THR A 43 -10.62 -9.74 0.67
CA THR A 43 -11.90 -9.01 0.66
C THR A 43 -12.93 -9.65 1.58
N ASP A 44 -12.77 -10.94 1.87
CA ASP A 44 -13.62 -11.64 2.82
C ASP A 44 -13.44 -11.14 4.26
N GLN A 45 -12.37 -10.41 4.53
CA GLN A 45 -12.09 -9.84 5.85
C GLN A 45 -12.41 -8.35 5.93
N SER A 46 -13.26 -7.88 5.04
CA SER A 46 -13.66 -6.47 5.02
C SER A 46 -14.36 -6.10 6.32
N GLN A 47 -13.99 -4.94 6.87
CA GLN A 47 -14.54 -4.46 8.14
C GLN A 47 -15.84 -3.65 7.98
N TYR A 48 -15.98 -2.96 6.86
CA TYR A 48 -17.05 -1.98 6.70
C TYR A 48 -17.98 -2.25 5.50
N TYR A 49 -17.60 -3.18 4.63
CA TYR A 49 -18.34 -3.45 3.38
C TYR A 49 -18.56 -4.95 3.23
N ALA A 50 -19.64 -5.32 2.55
CA ALA A 50 -19.79 -6.71 2.14
C ALA A 50 -18.68 -7.04 1.14
N GLN A 51 -18.28 -8.31 1.07
CA GLN A 51 -17.19 -8.72 0.19
C GLN A 51 -17.45 -8.29 -1.26
N GLU A 52 -18.65 -8.56 -1.78
CA GLU A 52 -18.99 -8.22 -3.15
C GLU A 52 -18.96 -6.70 -3.37
N GLU A 53 -19.38 -5.94 -2.38
CA GLU A 53 -19.40 -4.49 -2.46
C GLU A 53 -17.97 -3.95 -2.54
N LEU A 54 -17.07 -4.48 -1.71
CA LEU A 54 -15.67 -4.05 -1.72
C LEU A 54 -15.01 -4.40 -3.05
N GLU A 55 -15.28 -5.60 -3.56
CA GLU A 55 -14.72 -6.03 -4.84
C GLU A 55 -15.20 -5.12 -5.97
N LYS A 56 -16.47 -4.72 -5.91
CA LYS A 56 -17.01 -3.81 -6.91
C LYS A 56 -16.31 -2.45 -6.84
N ILE A 57 -16.10 -1.93 -5.63
CA ILE A 57 -15.40 -0.65 -5.45
C ILE A 57 -14.01 -0.73 -6.07
N PHE A 58 -13.27 -1.80 -5.81
CA PHE A 58 -11.92 -1.95 -6.34
C PHE A 58 -11.93 -2.04 -7.87
N ASN A 59 -12.91 -2.74 -8.44
CA ASN A 59 -13.00 -2.83 -9.90
C ASN A 59 -13.45 -1.50 -10.52
N ASP A 60 -14.27 -0.72 -9.83
CA ASP A 60 -14.64 0.61 -10.29
C ASP A 60 -13.43 1.52 -10.33
N ILE A 61 -12.56 1.43 -9.32
CA ILE A 61 -11.30 2.20 -9.32
C ILE A 61 -10.42 1.77 -10.49
N ALA A 62 -10.33 0.46 -10.74
CA ALA A 62 -9.55 -0.05 -11.86
C ALA A 62 -10.06 0.48 -13.19
N ALA A 63 -11.38 0.59 -13.34
CA ALA A 63 -11.97 1.12 -14.57
C ALA A 63 -11.57 2.58 -14.79
N VAL A 64 -11.48 3.37 -13.72
CA VAL A 64 -11.02 4.76 -13.82
C VAL A 64 -9.58 4.80 -14.35
N LEU A 65 -8.76 3.82 -13.99
CA LEU A 65 -7.40 3.70 -14.46
C LEU A 65 -7.31 3.00 -15.82
N LYS A 66 -8.45 2.70 -16.43
CA LYS A 66 -8.55 2.04 -17.75
C LYS A 66 -7.96 0.63 -17.72
N CYS A 67 -8.10 -0.05 -16.60
CA CYS A 67 -7.68 -1.44 -16.43
C CYS A 67 -8.91 -2.34 -16.43
N SER A 68 -8.73 -3.60 -16.83
CA SER A 68 -9.83 -4.56 -16.93
C SER A 68 -10.37 -4.97 -15.57
N ASN A 69 -9.51 -5.04 -14.57
CA ASN A 69 -9.91 -5.42 -13.22
C ASN A 69 -8.90 -4.87 -12.20
N ALA A 70 -9.21 -5.05 -10.93
CA ALA A 70 -8.37 -4.48 -9.87
C ALA A 70 -6.97 -5.10 -9.85
N LYS A 71 -6.84 -6.38 -10.16
CA LYS A 71 -5.55 -7.04 -10.18
C LYS A 71 -4.63 -6.42 -11.24
N GLN A 72 -5.17 -6.14 -12.41
CA GLN A 72 -4.41 -5.46 -13.46
C GLN A 72 -4.04 -4.05 -13.05
N ALA A 73 -4.93 -3.37 -12.32
CA ALA A 73 -4.64 -2.03 -11.84
C ALA A 73 -3.46 -2.02 -10.88
N VAL A 74 -3.36 -3.01 -9.99
CA VAL A 74 -2.21 -3.13 -9.09
C VAL A 74 -0.93 -3.29 -9.89
N VAL A 75 -0.93 -4.18 -10.90
CA VAL A 75 0.25 -4.37 -11.75
C VAL A 75 0.62 -3.08 -12.47
N TYR A 76 -0.39 -2.39 -13.00
CA TYR A 76 -0.17 -1.12 -13.67
C TYR A 76 0.51 -0.10 -12.76
N LEU A 77 0.04 0.01 -11.52
CA LEU A 77 0.62 0.95 -10.56
C LEU A 77 2.05 0.57 -10.19
N GLU A 78 2.33 -0.73 -10.07
CA GLU A 78 3.68 -1.18 -9.77
C GLU A 78 4.65 -0.87 -10.91
N GLU A 79 4.21 -1.08 -12.14
CA GLU A 79 5.04 -0.76 -13.30
C GLU A 79 5.26 0.74 -13.41
N LEU A 80 4.23 1.53 -13.14
CA LEU A 80 4.34 2.97 -13.16
C LEU A 80 5.32 3.47 -12.10
N GLU A 81 5.25 2.90 -10.91
CA GLU A 81 6.17 3.25 -9.83
C GLU A 81 7.61 2.96 -10.23
N GLN A 82 7.88 1.80 -10.81
CA GLN A 82 9.22 1.45 -11.24
C GLN A 82 9.72 2.42 -12.31
N GLU A 83 8.88 2.76 -13.25
CA GLU A 83 9.25 3.68 -14.32
C GLU A 83 9.58 5.07 -13.81
N LEU A 84 8.75 5.58 -12.88
CA LEU A 84 8.94 6.91 -12.34
C LEU A 84 10.16 7.02 -11.43
N PHE A 85 10.49 5.95 -10.71
CA PHE A 85 11.51 6.02 -9.66
C PHE A 85 12.72 5.13 -9.90
N GLU A 86 12.89 4.60 -11.11
CA GLU A 86 13.98 3.68 -11.40
C GLU A 86 15.37 4.28 -11.22
N LYS A 87 15.47 5.59 -11.33
CA LYS A 87 16.75 6.27 -11.20
C LYS A 87 17.05 6.75 -9.78
N ASP A 88 16.16 6.50 -8.86
CA ASP A 88 16.39 6.90 -7.48
C ASP A 88 17.44 6.01 -6.84
N SER A 89 18.28 6.64 -6.04
CA SER A 89 19.41 5.95 -5.42
C SER A 89 19.22 5.68 -3.93
N VAL A 90 17.97 5.63 -3.47
CA VAL A 90 17.70 5.38 -2.06
C VAL A 90 17.97 3.91 -1.75
N ASN A 91 18.73 3.66 -0.70
CA ASN A 91 19.06 2.31 -0.28
C ASN A 91 18.14 1.87 0.84
N PHE A 92 17.13 1.10 0.48
CA PHE A 92 16.22 0.53 1.46
C PHE A 92 16.81 -0.76 2.03
N ASN A 93 16.55 -1.01 3.29
CA ASN A 93 17.08 -2.19 3.97
C ASN A 93 15.92 -3.01 4.54
N VAL A 94 15.83 -4.28 4.15
CA VAL A 94 14.74 -5.14 4.57
C VAL A 94 14.72 -5.35 6.09
N THR A 95 15.86 -5.20 6.76
CA THR A 95 15.90 -5.32 8.22
C THR A 95 15.14 -4.20 8.92
N ASP A 96 14.84 -3.10 8.22
CA ASP A 96 14.05 -2.02 8.79
C ASP A 96 12.56 -2.31 8.81
N ALA A 97 12.13 -3.41 8.19
CA ALA A 97 10.69 -3.73 8.11
C ALA A 97 10.06 -3.87 9.50
N GLU A 98 10.78 -4.40 10.47
CA GLU A 98 10.25 -4.53 11.82
C GLU A 98 10.04 -3.16 12.46
N LEU A 99 11.03 -2.28 12.36
CA LEU A 99 10.92 -0.92 12.85
C LEU A 99 9.77 -0.19 12.18
N LEU A 100 9.67 -0.34 10.87
CA LEU A 100 8.62 0.33 10.10
C LEU A 100 7.22 -0.15 10.53
N SER A 101 7.06 -1.47 10.67
CA SER A 101 5.75 -2.02 11.04
C SER A 101 5.30 -1.58 12.42
N LYS A 102 6.24 -1.43 13.35
CA LYS A 102 5.92 -0.99 14.70
C LYS A 102 5.63 0.50 14.80
N SER A 103 6.06 1.27 13.81
CA SER A 103 5.89 2.71 13.82
C SER A 103 4.52 3.18 13.32
N VAL A 104 3.74 2.30 12.70
CA VAL A 104 2.46 2.68 12.11
C VAL A 104 1.44 3.00 13.19
N ASN A 105 0.77 4.14 13.03
CA ASN A 105 -0.27 4.55 13.97
C ASN A 105 -1.53 3.71 13.73
N VAL A 106 -1.82 2.82 14.68
CA VAL A 106 -2.96 1.89 14.54
C VAL A 106 -4.30 2.60 14.44
N THR A 107 -4.40 3.82 14.96
CA THR A 107 -5.63 4.59 14.85
C THR A 107 -5.96 4.89 13.40
N ARG A 108 -4.93 5.14 12.59
CA ARG A 108 -5.14 5.42 11.17
C ARG A 108 -5.54 4.18 10.38
N LEU A 109 -5.18 3.01 10.88
CA LEU A 109 -5.53 1.76 10.22
C LEU A 109 -7.01 1.42 10.33
N LYS A 110 -7.71 2.03 11.27
CA LYS A 110 -9.14 1.79 11.45
C LYS A 110 -9.96 2.18 10.22
N ASN A 111 -9.45 3.07 9.40
CA ASN A 111 -10.14 3.51 8.20
C ASN A 111 -9.91 2.60 7.01
N ASN A 112 -9.03 1.63 7.14
CA ASN A 112 -8.74 0.72 6.04
C ASN A 112 -9.87 -0.31 5.92
N PRO A 113 -10.36 -0.60 4.70
CA PRO A 113 -11.48 -1.54 4.53
C PRO A 113 -11.17 -2.95 5.05
N VAL A 114 -9.91 -3.38 4.96
CA VAL A 114 -9.50 -4.70 5.43
C VAL A 114 -8.56 -4.51 6.61
N LYS A 115 -8.78 -5.28 7.67
CA LYS A 115 -7.98 -5.16 8.87
C LYS A 115 -6.51 -5.55 8.63
N LEU A 116 -5.61 -4.73 9.16
CA LEU A 116 -4.18 -4.99 9.10
C LEU A 116 -3.62 -5.03 10.51
N ASN A 117 -2.82 -6.05 10.80
CA ASN A 117 -2.14 -6.14 12.08
C ASN A 117 -0.64 -5.94 11.87
N GLU A 118 0.14 -5.94 12.95
CA GLU A 118 1.57 -5.67 12.87
C GLU A 118 2.30 -6.70 12.00
N ASP A 119 1.94 -7.98 12.13
CA ASP A 119 2.58 -9.02 11.31
C ASP A 119 2.31 -8.81 9.82
N THR A 120 1.07 -8.44 9.47
CA THR A 120 0.73 -8.14 8.08
C THR A 120 1.53 -6.96 7.57
N LEU A 121 1.64 -5.91 8.38
CA LEU A 121 2.42 -4.73 8.02
C LEU A 121 3.88 -5.10 7.81
N HIS A 122 4.44 -5.96 8.66
CA HIS A 122 5.82 -6.40 8.53
C HIS A 122 6.04 -7.08 7.18
N HIS A 123 5.15 -7.99 6.80
CA HIS A 123 5.24 -8.67 5.50
C HIS A 123 5.10 -7.69 4.34
N LEU A 124 4.18 -6.74 4.45
CA LEU A 124 4.00 -5.76 3.38
C LEU A 124 5.23 -4.88 3.22
N TYR A 125 5.86 -4.45 4.31
CA TYR A 125 7.09 -3.66 4.22
C TYR A 125 8.22 -4.46 3.60
N ILE A 126 8.35 -5.74 3.92
CA ILE A 126 9.36 -6.59 3.29
C ILE A 126 9.14 -6.62 1.78
N GLU A 127 7.91 -6.83 1.33
CA GLU A 127 7.60 -6.85 -0.10
C GLU A 127 7.92 -5.53 -0.78
N ILE A 128 7.54 -4.41 -0.13
CA ILE A 128 7.77 -3.08 -0.67
C ILE A 128 9.27 -2.83 -0.84
N ILE A 129 10.04 -3.14 0.19
CA ILE A 129 11.47 -2.89 0.17
C ILE A 129 12.17 -3.79 -0.83
N GLN A 130 11.82 -5.06 -0.91
CA GLN A 130 12.45 -5.98 -1.84
C GLN A 130 12.18 -5.59 -3.29
N ARG A 131 10.98 -5.12 -3.58
CA ARG A 131 10.65 -4.64 -4.91
C ARG A 131 11.49 -3.44 -5.29
N THR A 132 11.70 -2.54 -4.34
CA THR A 132 12.34 -1.25 -4.59
C THR A 132 13.86 -1.36 -4.59
N ALA A 133 14.40 -2.34 -3.90
CA ALA A 133 15.85 -2.48 -3.73
C ALA A 133 16.61 -3.04 -4.93
N LYS A 134 15.94 -3.30 -6.02
CA LYS A 134 16.58 -3.88 -7.20
C LYS A 134 17.61 -2.98 -7.84
#